data_1007e2a0d8f3dd6c54387a596ce875d7
#
_entry.id   1007e2a0d8f3dd6c54387a596ce875d7
#
_cell.length_a   1.000
_cell.length_b   1.000
_cell.length_c   1.000
_cell.angle_alpha   90.00
_cell.angle_beta   90.00
_cell.angle_gamma   90.00
#
_symmetry.space_group_name_H-M   'P 1'
#
loop_
_entity.id
_entity.type
_entity.pdbx_description
1 polymer ?
#
loop_
_entity_poly.entity_id
_entity_poly.type
_entity_poly.pdbx_seq_one_letter_code
_entity_poly.pdbx_strand_id
1 'polypeptide(L)' 'PISTMAIEELISQLKQDYTIVIVTHNMQQAARVSDQTAFFNLEAVGKPGRLVEIDGTEKIFSNPRLKETEDYISGRFG' A
#
# COMPACT_ATOMS: atom_id res chain seq x y z
N PRO A 1 -8.86 11.92 19.25
CA PRO A 1 -8.61 11.44 17.88
C PRO A 1 -9.21 10.07 17.66
N ILE A 2 -9.61 9.81 16.43
CA ILE A 2 -10.15 8.52 16.05
C ILE A 2 -9.00 7.52 16.00
N SER A 3 -9.16 6.36 16.60
CA SER A 3 -8.13 5.33 16.60
C SER A 3 -7.93 4.76 15.20
N THR A 4 -6.74 4.24 14.95
CA THR A 4 -6.42 3.56 13.68
C THR A 4 -7.39 2.40 13.43
N MET A 5 -7.75 1.65 14.47
CA MET A 5 -8.70 0.53 14.35
C MET A 5 -10.07 0.99 13.90
N ALA A 6 -10.55 2.14 14.42
CA ALA A 6 -11.85 2.65 14.02
C ALA A 6 -11.87 3.07 12.55
N ILE A 7 -10.79 3.68 12.07
CA ILE A 7 -10.67 4.06 10.66
C ILE A 7 -10.64 2.81 9.78
N GLU A 8 -9.87 1.80 10.16
CA GLU A 8 -9.76 0.56 9.38
C GLU A 8 -11.09 -0.19 9.33
N GLU A 9 -11.84 -0.18 10.43
CA GLU A 9 -13.16 -0.80 10.46
C GLU A 9 -14.12 -0.06 9.54
N LEU A 10 -14.09 1.26 9.53
CA LEU A 10 -14.92 2.06 8.64
C LEU A 10 -14.60 1.76 7.18
N ILE A 11 -13.32 1.67 6.82
CA ILE A 11 -12.90 1.30 5.47
C ILE A 11 -13.45 -0.07 5.09
N SER A 12 -13.38 -1.04 5.99
CA SER A 12 -13.89 -2.39 5.73
C SER A 12 -15.38 -2.39 5.44
N GLN A 13 -16.13 -1.52 6.09
CA GLN A 13 -17.56 -1.40 5.84
C GLN A 13 -17.85 -0.68 4.53
N LEU A 14 -17.16 0.42 4.26
CA LEU A 14 -17.40 1.24 3.08
C LEU A 14 -17.00 0.55 1.79
N LYS A 15 -15.97 -0.28 1.82
CA LYS A 15 -15.50 -0.92 0.58
C LYS A 15 -16.50 -1.92 0.00
N GLN A 16 -17.50 -2.32 0.76
CA GLN A 16 -18.56 -3.20 0.25
C GLN A 16 -19.41 -2.50 -0.81
N ASP A 17 -19.56 -1.19 -0.71
CA ASP A 17 -20.40 -0.41 -1.61
C ASP A 17 -19.61 0.58 -2.45
N TYR A 18 -18.35 0.85 -2.12
CA TYR A 18 -17.54 1.87 -2.78
C TYR A 18 -16.18 1.34 -3.15
N THR A 19 -15.62 1.89 -4.23
CA THR A 19 -14.20 1.72 -4.53
C THR A 19 -13.44 2.82 -3.79
N ILE A 20 -12.47 2.42 -2.96
CA ILE A 20 -11.72 3.34 -2.12
C ILE A 20 -10.27 3.35 -2.58
N VAL A 21 -9.72 4.53 -2.81
CA VAL A 21 -8.30 4.71 -3.11
C VAL A 21 -7.66 5.43 -1.93
N ILE A 22 -6.59 4.84 -1.39
CA ILE A 22 -5.84 5.40 -0.27
C ILE A 22 -4.41 5.64 -0.71
N VAL A 23 -3.91 6.85 -0.45
CA VAL A 23 -2.49 7.16 -0.64
C VAL A 23 -1.86 7.26 0.74
N THR A 24 -0.87 6.44 1.01
CA THR A 24 -0.27 6.38 2.34
C THR A 24 1.18 5.91 2.26
N HIS A 25 1.99 6.32 3.22
CA HIS A 25 3.32 5.75 3.44
C HIS A 25 3.31 4.74 4.60
N ASN A 26 2.14 4.50 5.20
CA ASN A 26 2.01 3.53 6.28
C ASN A 26 1.79 2.14 5.69
N MET A 27 2.89 1.38 5.57
CA MET A 27 2.87 0.05 4.97
C MET A 27 2.00 -0.93 5.76
N GLN A 28 2.01 -0.85 7.07
CA GLN A 28 1.23 -1.76 7.90
C GLN A 28 -0.26 -1.56 7.69
N GLN A 29 -0.71 -0.31 7.61
CA GLN A 29 -2.11 -0.02 7.34
C GLN A 29 -2.50 -0.49 5.93
N ALA A 30 -1.66 -0.20 4.94
CA ALA A 30 -1.93 -0.65 3.57
C ALA A 30 -2.07 -2.18 3.52
N ALA A 31 -1.20 -2.90 4.21
CA ALA A 31 -1.23 -4.36 4.23
C ALA A 31 -2.53 -4.90 4.86
N ARG A 32 -3.08 -4.19 5.85
CA ARG A 32 -4.28 -4.66 6.55
C ARG A 32 -5.57 -4.35 5.82
N VAL A 33 -5.67 -3.19 5.20
CA VAL A 33 -6.99 -2.70 4.74
C VAL A 33 -7.20 -2.79 3.25
N SER A 34 -6.15 -2.91 2.44
CA SER A 34 -6.32 -2.85 0.99
C SER A 34 -6.42 -4.24 0.38
N ASP A 35 -7.17 -4.33 -0.71
CA ASP A 35 -7.30 -5.56 -1.50
C ASP A 35 -6.23 -5.59 -2.59
N GLN A 36 -5.89 -4.43 -3.13
CA GLN A 36 -4.80 -4.27 -4.09
C GLN A 36 -3.88 -3.16 -3.63
N THR A 37 -2.61 -3.29 -3.92
CA THR A 37 -1.60 -2.31 -3.54
C THR A 37 -0.76 -1.95 -4.75
N ALA A 38 -0.57 -0.65 -4.95
CA ALA A 38 0.29 -0.12 -5.99
C ALA A 38 1.49 0.56 -5.33
N PHE A 39 2.68 0.18 -5.75
CA PHE A 39 3.91 0.80 -5.27
C PHE A 39 4.40 1.82 -6.29
N PHE A 40 4.53 3.07 -5.84
CA PHE A 40 5.08 4.15 -6.63
C PHE A 40 6.44 4.55 -6.05
N ASN A 41 7.36 4.91 -6.92
CA ASN A 41 8.67 5.35 -6.47
C ASN A 41 9.18 6.47 -7.36
N LEU A 42 10.11 7.27 -6.81
CA LEU A 42 10.79 8.33 -7.53
C LEU A 42 12.16 7.83 -7.97
N GLU A 43 12.56 8.17 -9.20
CA GLU A 43 13.92 7.87 -9.64
C GLU A 43 14.91 8.83 -8.99
N ALA A 44 14.50 10.08 -8.81
CA ALA A 44 15.34 11.12 -8.22
C ALA A 44 14.44 12.23 -7.70
N VAL A 45 15.00 13.06 -6.82
CA VAL A 45 14.33 14.26 -6.33
C VAL A 45 14.01 15.17 -7.52
N GLY A 46 12.76 15.67 -7.57
CA GLY A 46 12.32 16.54 -8.64
C GLY A 46 11.81 15.83 -9.89
N LYS A 47 11.93 14.51 -9.95
CA LYS A 47 11.33 13.72 -11.02
C LYS A 47 9.94 13.24 -10.62
N PRO A 48 9.02 13.05 -11.59
CA PRO A 48 7.71 12.50 -11.25
C PRO A 48 7.82 11.06 -10.73
N GLY A 49 6.92 10.70 -9.85
CA GLY A 49 6.80 9.32 -9.40
C GLY A 49 6.35 8.43 -10.54
N ARG A 50 6.73 7.16 -10.50
CA ARG A 50 6.26 6.18 -11.47
C ARG A 50 5.71 4.97 -10.77
N LEU A 51 4.75 4.32 -11.41
CA LEU A 51 4.21 3.06 -10.91
C LEU A 51 5.26 1.97 -11.14
N VAL A 52 5.69 1.34 -10.05
CA VAL A 52 6.66 0.26 -10.11
C VAL A 52 5.95 -1.07 -10.26
N GLU A 53 4.99 -1.33 -9.40
CA GLU A 53 4.27 -2.61 -9.40
C GLU A 53 2.90 -2.44 -8.78
N ILE A 54 1.90 -3.16 -9.33
CA ILE A 54 0.56 -3.23 -8.74
C ILE A 54 0.10 -4.68 -8.78
N ASP A 55 -0.43 -5.15 -7.66
CA ASP A 55 -0.96 -6.51 -7.56
C ASP A 55 -1.82 -6.62 -6.29
N GLY A 56 -2.37 -7.82 -6.06
CA GLY A 56 -3.04 -8.10 -4.81
C GLY A 56 -2.14 -7.77 -3.63
N THR A 57 -2.73 -7.23 -2.58
CA THR A 57 -1.98 -6.75 -1.41
C THR A 57 -1.14 -7.84 -0.78
N GLU A 58 -1.71 -9.04 -0.61
CA GLU A 58 -0.96 -10.14 -0.03
C GLU A 58 0.29 -10.46 -0.83
N LYS A 59 0.18 -10.48 -2.15
CA LYS A 59 1.31 -10.78 -3.03
C LYS A 59 2.37 -9.68 -2.96
N ILE A 60 1.95 -8.40 -2.97
CA ILE A 60 2.89 -7.28 -2.89
C ILE A 60 3.74 -7.37 -1.63
N PHE A 61 3.13 -7.70 -0.50
CA PHE A 61 3.83 -7.69 0.78
C PHE A 61 4.55 -9.01 1.12
N SER A 62 4.23 -10.11 0.45
CA SER A 62 4.86 -11.40 0.74
C SER A 62 5.77 -11.90 -0.36
N ASN A 63 5.42 -11.66 -1.63
CA ASN A 63 6.18 -12.18 -2.76
C ASN A 63 5.99 -11.29 -3.98
N PRO A 64 6.48 -10.04 -3.95
CA PRO A 64 6.33 -9.15 -5.08
C PRO A 64 7.12 -9.66 -6.28
N ARG A 65 6.69 -9.24 -7.47
CA ARG A 65 7.31 -9.66 -8.71
C ARG A 65 8.67 -9.01 -8.95
N LEU A 66 8.82 -7.76 -8.48
CA LEU A 66 10.02 -6.97 -8.74
C LEU A 66 10.90 -6.85 -7.50
N LYS A 67 12.19 -6.92 -7.71
CA LYS A 67 13.14 -6.75 -6.61
C LYS A 67 13.09 -5.35 -6.00
N GLU A 68 12.81 -4.33 -6.81
CA GLU A 68 12.68 -2.96 -6.31
C GLU A 68 11.57 -2.87 -5.27
N THR A 69 10.44 -3.53 -5.50
CA THR A 69 9.33 -3.60 -4.56
C THR A 69 9.74 -4.34 -3.30
N GLU A 70 10.39 -5.49 -3.47
CA GLU A 70 10.85 -6.29 -2.33
C GLU A 70 11.82 -5.50 -1.45
N ASP A 71 12.78 -4.81 -2.04
CA ASP A 71 13.75 -4.05 -1.29
C ASP A 71 13.10 -2.90 -0.52
N TYR A 72 12.16 -2.22 -1.14
CA TYR A 72 11.44 -1.13 -0.47
C TYR A 72 10.66 -1.63 0.73
N ILE A 73 9.92 -2.72 0.56
CA ILE A 73 9.10 -3.28 1.63
C ILE A 73 9.98 -3.81 2.76
N SER A 74 11.05 -4.52 2.43
CA SER A 74 11.99 -5.05 3.43
C SER A 74 12.61 -3.93 4.25
N GLY A 75 12.97 -2.82 3.61
CA GLY A 75 13.53 -1.66 4.30
C GLY A 75 12.54 -0.96 5.22
N ARG A 76 11.23 -1.08 4.95
CA ARG A 76 10.19 -0.45 5.76
C ARG A 76 9.70 -1.32 6.91
N PHE A 77 9.67 -2.64 6.72
CA PHE A 77 9.21 -3.57 7.74
C PHE A 77 10.35 -4.22 8.51
N GLY A 78 11.47 -4.35 7.85
CA GLY A 78 12.60 -5.03 8.42
C GLY A 78 13.47 -4.17 9.24
#